data_c1b471798dfc5e0ac221976719655757
#
_entry.id   c1b471798dfc5e0ac221976719655757
#
_cell.length_a   1.000
_cell.length_b   1.000
_cell.length_c   1.000
_cell.angle_alpha   90.00
_cell.angle_beta   90.00
_cell.angle_gamma   90.00
#
_symmetry.space_group_name_H-M   'P 1'
#
loop_
_entity.id
_entity.type
_entity.pdbx_description
1 polymer ?
#
loop_
_entity_poly.entity_id
_entity_poly.type
_entity_poly.pdbx_seq_one_letter_code
_entity_poly.pdbx_strand_id
1 'polypeptide(L)'
;MELRLVGSEMCIRDRDPNLYLLELFHGPTLAFKDCALQLLGHLFDYVLERQDRRITIVGATSGDTGSAAIEAIKGRARADIFILFPEGRVSPVQQRQMTTVTAENVHALAIDGTFDDCQDLVKAMFADKQFRETVNLSAVNSINWARIMAQIVYYFWAALRLGAPEREV
;
A
#
# COMPACT_ATOMS: atom_id res chain seq x y z
N MET A 1 6.25 -11.25 19.40
CA MET A 1 6.49 -10.94 17.96
C MET A 1 6.72 -9.45 17.87
N GLU A 2 7.98 -9.03 17.80
CA GLU A 2 8.30 -7.60 17.62
C GLU A 2 7.88 -7.19 16.21
N LEU A 3 6.86 -6.38 16.13
CA LEU A 3 6.51 -5.65 14.89
C LEU A 3 7.61 -4.59 14.69
N ARG A 4 8.74 -4.99 14.13
CA ARG A 4 9.65 -4.01 13.53
C ARG A 4 9.04 -3.58 12.19
N LEU A 5 8.37 -2.47 12.20
CA LEU A 5 8.10 -1.72 10.97
C LEU A 5 9.46 -1.34 10.38
N VAL A 6 9.88 -2.08 9.36
CA VAL A 6 11.15 -1.82 8.67
C VAL A 6 11.08 -0.42 8.08
N GLY A 7 12.01 0.46 8.47
CA GLY A 7 12.07 1.83 7.99
C GLY A 7 11.27 2.87 8.77
N SER A 8 10.96 2.63 10.05
CA SER A 8 10.16 3.55 10.88
C SER A 8 10.93 4.74 11.47
N GLU A 9 12.00 5.17 10.85
CA GLU A 9 12.62 6.45 11.20
C GLU A 9 11.86 7.59 10.54
N MET A 10 10.70 7.96 11.12
CA MET A 10 10.05 9.22 10.78
C MET A 10 10.93 10.35 11.32
N CYS A 11 11.46 11.16 10.44
CA CYS A 11 12.24 12.33 10.80
C CYS A 11 11.38 13.58 10.73
N ILE A 12 11.55 14.47 11.71
CA ILE A 12 11.01 15.83 11.65
C ILE A 12 12.19 16.76 11.47
N ARG A 13 12.13 17.60 10.44
CA ARG A 13 13.13 18.66 10.18
C ARG A 13 12.50 20.03 10.39
N ASP A 14 13.19 20.86 11.16
CA ASP A 14 12.85 22.26 11.32
C ASP A 14 13.17 23.01 10.02
N ARG A 15 12.22 23.74 9.50
CA ARG A 15 12.41 24.66 8.38
C ARG A 15 12.47 26.11 8.85
N ASP A 16 11.66 26.43 9.83
CA ASP A 16 11.55 27.71 10.51
C ASP A 16 11.04 27.46 11.94
N PRO A 17 11.05 28.44 12.84
CA PRO A 17 10.69 28.27 14.26
C PRO A 17 9.34 27.59 14.52
N ASN A 18 8.43 27.61 13.54
CA ASN A 18 7.10 26.99 13.66
C ASN A 18 6.70 26.17 12.43
N LEU A 19 7.64 25.79 11.56
CA LEU A 19 7.37 25.02 10.37
C LEU A 19 8.23 23.75 10.37
N TYR A 20 7.56 22.60 10.45
CA TYR A 20 8.19 21.30 10.54
C TYR A 20 7.86 20.46 9.29
N LEU A 21 8.80 19.66 8.85
CA LEU A 21 8.64 18.71 7.76
C LEU A 21 8.70 17.28 8.32
N LEU A 22 7.57 16.59 8.29
CA LEU A 22 7.49 15.17 8.62
C LEU A 22 7.89 14.32 7.41
N GLU A 23 9.03 13.66 7.47
CA GLU A 23 9.54 12.81 6.41
C GLU A 23 8.90 11.41 6.50
N LEU A 24 8.14 10.99 5.50
CA LEU A 24 7.41 9.71 5.45
C LEU A 24 7.91 8.77 4.35
N PHE A 25 9.13 9.00 3.84
CA PHE A 25 9.71 8.21 2.75
C PHE A 25 10.77 7.20 3.20
N HIS A 26 10.80 6.83 4.47
CA HIS A 26 11.79 5.88 5.01
C HIS A 26 11.35 4.41 4.93
N GLY A 27 10.25 4.13 4.27
CA GLY A 27 9.76 2.78 4.02
C GLY A 27 10.41 2.09 2.81
N PRO A 28 10.13 0.80 2.57
CA PRO A 28 10.76 0.01 1.53
C PRO A 28 10.48 0.50 0.09
N THR A 29 9.36 1.18 -0.13
CA THR A 29 9.03 1.76 -1.45
C THR A 29 9.17 3.28 -1.50
N LEU A 30 9.67 3.89 -0.43
CA LEU A 30 9.82 5.33 -0.26
C LEU A 30 8.48 6.10 -0.31
N ALA A 31 7.38 5.41 -0.06
CA ALA A 31 6.05 5.97 -0.06
C ALA A 31 5.49 6.08 1.36
N PHE A 32 4.79 7.17 1.66
CA PHE A 32 4.11 7.33 2.96
C PHE A 32 3.08 6.22 3.25
N LYS A 33 2.69 5.47 2.24
CA LYS A 33 1.74 4.34 2.33
C LYS A 33 2.36 3.07 2.90
N ASP A 34 3.68 2.98 2.95
CA ASP A 34 4.39 1.75 3.34
C ASP A 34 3.99 1.26 4.73
N CYS A 35 3.96 2.13 5.72
CA CYS A 35 3.60 1.76 7.08
C CYS A 35 2.20 1.15 7.15
N ALA A 36 1.21 1.84 6.55
CA ALA A 36 -0.17 1.40 6.58
C ALA A 36 -0.41 0.12 5.79
N LEU A 37 0.23 -0.02 4.63
CA LEU A 37 0.06 -1.21 3.79
C LEU A 37 0.78 -2.43 4.37
N GLN A 38 1.94 -2.27 5.00
CA GLN A 38 2.59 -3.36 5.73
C GLN A 38 1.71 -3.89 6.88
N LEU A 39 1.12 -2.99 7.67
CA LEU A 39 0.16 -3.39 8.69
C LEU A 39 -1.02 -4.15 8.09
N LEU A 40 -1.58 -3.63 6.99
CA LEU A 40 -2.69 -4.29 6.29
C LEU A 40 -2.31 -5.69 5.80
N GLY A 41 -1.09 -5.86 5.27
CA GLY A 41 -0.57 -7.17 4.88
C GLY A 41 -0.53 -8.16 6.05
N HIS A 42 -0.07 -7.74 7.22
CA HIS A 42 -0.09 -8.58 8.42
C HIS A 42 -1.52 -8.91 8.90
N LEU A 43 -2.44 -7.95 8.78
CA LEU A 43 -3.85 -8.20 9.09
C LEU A 43 -4.48 -9.21 8.13
N PHE A 44 -4.14 -9.18 6.85
CA PHE A 44 -4.57 -10.20 5.89
C PHE A 44 -4.08 -11.59 6.29
N ASP A 45 -2.79 -11.75 6.61
CA ASP A 45 -2.27 -13.04 7.07
C ASP A 45 -3.06 -13.56 8.27
N TYR A 46 -3.22 -12.72 9.29
CA TYR A 46 -3.92 -13.10 10.52
C TYR A 46 -5.37 -13.52 10.29
N VAL A 47 -6.11 -12.77 9.46
CA VAL A 47 -7.53 -13.05 9.20
C VAL A 47 -7.69 -14.26 8.26
N LEU A 48 -6.90 -14.31 7.19
CA LEU A 48 -7.02 -15.37 6.18
C LEU A 48 -6.59 -16.73 6.71
N GLU A 49 -5.58 -16.77 7.59
CA GLU A 49 -5.17 -18.00 8.27
C GLU A 49 -6.30 -18.55 9.14
N ARG A 50 -6.96 -17.68 9.92
CA ARG A 50 -8.08 -18.07 10.80
C ARG A 50 -9.32 -18.52 10.05
N GLN A 51 -9.54 -17.97 8.87
CA GLN A 51 -10.70 -18.30 8.03
C GLN A 51 -10.43 -19.45 7.06
N ASP A 52 -9.20 -19.95 7.01
CA ASP A 52 -8.68 -20.88 6.01
C ASP A 52 -9.05 -20.48 4.56
N ARG A 53 -8.81 -19.22 4.24
CA ARG A 53 -9.17 -18.62 2.94
C ARG A 53 -7.94 -18.07 2.23
N ARG A 54 -8.04 -18.01 0.90
CA ARG A 54 -7.14 -17.24 0.03
C ARG A 54 -7.93 -16.11 -0.62
N ILE A 55 -7.23 -15.02 -0.95
CA ILE A 55 -7.80 -13.89 -1.69
C ILE A 55 -6.93 -13.55 -2.90
N THR A 56 -7.56 -13.00 -3.92
CA THR A 56 -6.89 -12.34 -5.04
C THR A 56 -7.10 -10.85 -4.93
N ILE A 57 -6.02 -10.11 -4.77
CA ILE A 57 -6.04 -8.65 -4.68
C ILE A 57 -5.80 -8.09 -6.07
N VAL A 58 -6.68 -7.20 -6.53
CA VAL A 58 -6.50 -6.46 -7.78
C VAL A 58 -6.53 -4.96 -7.50
N GLY A 59 -5.62 -4.23 -8.11
CA GLY A 59 -5.58 -2.78 -7.99
C GLY A 59 -5.04 -2.09 -9.23
N ALA A 60 -5.55 -0.89 -9.53
CA ALA A 60 -4.98 0.01 -10.51
C ALA A 60 -4.09 1.04 -9.81
N THR A 61 -2.96 1.38 -10.41
CA THR A 61 -2.02 2.33 -9.84
C THR A 61 -1.46 3.29 -10.88
N SER A 62 -1.17 4.50 -10.44
CA SER A 62 -0.33 5.45 -11.17
C SER A 62 1.12 5.46 -10.67
N GLY A 63 1.46 4.56 -9.70
CA GLY A 63 2.82 4.40 -9.21
C GLY A 63 2.92 3.92 -7.76
N ASP A 64 2.96 4.83 -6.78
CA ASP A 64 3.34 4.58 -5.39
C ASP A 64 2.41 3.62 -4.62
N THR A 65 1.11 3.67 -4.88
CA THR A 65 0.16 2.74 -4.24
C THR A 65 0.42 1.29 -4.66
N GLY A 66 0.70 1.07 -5.95
CA GLY A 66 0.99 -0.26 -6.47
C GLY A 66 2.28 -0.84 -5.90
N SER A 67 3.36 -0.05 -5.89
CA SER A 67 4.64 -0.46 -5.32
C SER A 67 4.51 -0.85 -3.85
N ALA A 68 3.84 0.00 -3.06
CA ALA A 68 3.67 -0.25 -1.64
C ALA A 68 2.72 -1.44 -1.35
N ALA A 69 1.69 -1.66 -2.18
CA ALA A 69 0.81 -2.82 -2.06
C ALA A 69 1.53 -4.13 -2.41
N ILE A 70 2.31 -4.14 -3.47
CA ILE A 70 3.16 -5.28 -3.84
C ILE A 70 4.11 -5.62 -2.69
N GLU A 71 4.81 -4.63 -2.15
CA GLU A 71 5.74 -4.83 -1.05
C GLU A 71 5.07 -5.42 0.20
N ALA A 72 3.83 -4.99 0.48
CA ALA A 72 3.06 -5.47 1.61
C ALA A 72 2.56 -6.92 1.45
N ILE A 73 2.33 -7.38 0.22
CA ILE A 73 1.69 -8.68 -0.08
C ILE A 73 2.70 -9.72 -0.57
N LYS A 74 3.85 -9.31 -1.09
CA LYS A 74 4.84 -10.25 -1.62
C LYS A 74 5.21 -11.34 -0.62
N GLY A 75 5.25 -12.59 -1.09
CA GLY A 75 5.61 -13.76 -0.29
C GLY A 75 4.57 -14.22 0.73
N ARG A 76 3.37 -13.63 0.75
CA ARG A 76 2.29 -14.08 1.64
C ARG A 76 1.58 -15.29 1.05
N ALA A 77 1.44 -16.34 1.86
CA ALA A 77 0.96 -17.64 1.40
C ALA A 77 -0.51 -17.65 0.93
N ARG A 78 -1.33 -16.71 1.42
CA ARG A 78 -2.79 -16.72 1.24
C ARG A 78 -3.33 -15.54 0.44
N ALA A 79 -2.47 -14.75 -0.17
CA ALA A 79 -2.86 -13.59 -0.98
C ALA A 79 -2.03 -13.53 -2.25
N ASP A 80 -2.71 -13.46 -3.38
CA ASP A 80 -2.11 -13.15 -4.67
C ASP A 80 -2.43 -11.69 -5.01
N ILE A 81 -1.49 -10.96 -5.62
CA ILE A 81 -1.70 -9.54 -5.96
C ILE A 81 -1.42 -9.29 -7.44
N PHE A 82 -2.38 -8.64 -8.09
CA PHE A 82 -2.34 -8.18 -9.48
C PHE A 82 -2.44 -6.65 -9.51
N ILE A 83 -1.39 -5.99 -9.96
CA ILE A 83 -1.36 -4.53 -10.08
C ILE A 83 -1.33 -4.15 -11.55
N LEU A 84 -2.35 -3.41 -11.98
CA LEU A 84 -2.48 -2.86 -13.32
C LEU A 84 -1.93 -1.44 -13.32
N PHE A 85 -1.06 -1.12 -14.27
CA PHE A 85 -0.52 0.22 -14.44
C PHE A 85 -0.44 0.59 -15.92
N PRO A 86 -0.60 1.88 -16.28
CA PRO A 86 -0.52 2.32 -17.66
C PRO A 86 0.92 2.25 -18.18
N GLU A 87 1.14 1.58 -19.29
CA GLU A 87 2.46 1.42 -19.90
C GLU A 87 3.05 2.80 -20.27
N GLY A 88 4.32 2.99 -19.91
CA GLY A 88 5.06 4.23 -20.18
C GLY A 88 4.56 5.48 -19.44
N ARG A 89 3.57 5.36 -18.54
CA ARG A 89 2.97 6.50 -17.83
C ARG A 89 3.18 6.46 -16.32
N VAL A 90 4.07 5.60 -15.85
CA VAL A 90 4.53 5.50 -14.46
C VAL A 90 6.01 5.90 -14.42
N SER A 91 6.47 6.47 -13.32
CA SER A 91 7.88 6.82 -13.21
C SER A 91 8.77 5.57 -13.32
N PRO A 92 9.97 5.67 -13.95
CA PRO A 92 10.86 4.52 -14.11
C PRO A 92 11.22 3.83 -12.78
N VAL A 93 11.33 4.59 -11.69
CA VAL A 93 11.62 4.05 -10.37
C VAL A 93 10.45 3.19 -9.88
N GLN A 94 9.24 3.72 -9.92
CA GLN A 94 8.04 3.00 -9.48
C GLN A 94 7.74 1.78 -10.34
N GLN A 95 7.95 1.89 -11.66
CA GLN A 95 7.83 0.75 -12.55
C GLN A 95 8.80 -0.37 -12.15
N ARG A 96 10.06 -0.04 -11.89
CA ARG A 96 11.05 -1.02 -11.42
C ARG A 96 10.65 -1.65 -10.08
N GLN A 97 10.19 -0.85 -9.12
CA GLN A 97 9.72 -1.36 -7.84
C GLN A 97 8.60 -2.40 -7.98
N MET A 98 7.73 -2.27 -8.99
CA MET A 98 6.64 -3.22 -9.24
C MET A 98 7.09 -4.44 -10.06
N THR A 99 7.93 -4.25 -11.09
CA THR A 99 8.23 -5.28 -12.08
C THR A 99 9.45 -6.13 -11.77
N THR A 100 10.28 -5.76 -10.79
CA THR A 100 11.48 -6.53 -10.39
C THR A 100 11.23 -7.47 -9.21
N VAL A 101 10.02 -7.50 -8.67
CA VAL A 101 9.66 -8.45 -7.60
C VAL A 101 9.48 -9.84 -8.19
N THR A 102 10.23 -10.81 -7.65
CA THR A 102 10.26 -12.20 -8.14
C THR A 102 9.38 -13.16 -7.33
N ALA A 103 8.58 -12.64 -6.39
CA ALA A 103 7.67 -13.47 -5.60
C ALA A 103 6.54 -14.03 -6.48
N GLU A 104 6.28 -15.33 -6.36
CA GLU A 104 5.32 -16.07 -7.21
C GLU A 104 3.88 -15.52 -7.12
N ASN A 105 3.55 -14.91 -6.00
CA ASN A 105 2.21 -14.34 -5.74
C ASN A 105 2.05 -12.88 -6.17
N VAL A 106 3.02 -12.33 -6.93
CA VAL A 106 3.02 -10.92 -7.37
C VAL A 106 2.98 -10.84 -8.89
N HIS A 107 2.01 -10.10 -9.41
CA HIS A 107 1.82 -9.91 -10.85
C HIS A 107 1.62 -8.42 -11.15
N ALA A 108 2.59 -7.82 -11.84
CA ALA A 108 2.51 -6.43 -12.32
C ALA A 108 2.20 -6.45 -13.83
N LEU A 109 1.07 -5.85 -14.22
CA LEU A 109 0.54 -5.89 -15.58
C LEU A 109 0.54 -4.50 -16.18
N ALA A 110 1.35 -4.29 -17.23
CA ALA A 110 1.31 -3.08 -18.03
C ALA A 110 0.10 -3.11 -18.97
N ILE A 111 -0.69 -2.06 -18.98
CA ILE A 111 -1.86 -1.91 -19.84
C ILE A 111 -1.57 -0.81 -20.87
N ASP A 112 -1.77 -1.11 -22.13
CA ASP A 112 -1.73 -0.12 -23.20
C ASP A 112 -2.96 0.77 -23.10
N GLY A 113 -2.83 1.88 -22.36
CA GLY A 113 -3.93 2.77 -22.06
C GLY A 113 -3.55 3.82 -21.00
N THR A 114 -4.58 4.32 -20.35
CA THR A 114 -4.48 5.32 -19.29
C THR A 114 -4.66 4.69 -17.90
N PHE A 115 -4.47 5.49 -16.87
CA PHE A 115 -4.81 5.06 -15.50
C PHE A 115 -6.32 4.80 -15.35
N ASP A 116 -7.16 5.57 -16.04
CA ASP A 116 -8.61 5.40 -16.01
C ASP A 116 -9.01 4.07 -16.67
N ASP A 117 -8.36 3.68 -17.76
CA ASP A 117 -8.57 2.36 -18.37
C ASP A 117 -8.21 1.22 -17.40
N CYS A 118 -7.12 1.34 -16.67
CA CYS A 118 -6.76 0.37 -15.64
C CYS A 118 -7.83 0.30 -14.54
N GLN A 119 -8.37 1.45 -14.10
CA GLN A 119 -9.44 1.49 -13.10
C GLN A 119 -10.74 0.88 -13.62
N ASP A 120 -11.09 1.12 -14.88
CA ASP A 120 -12.31 0.59 -15.46
C ASP A 120 -12.24 -0.92 -15.62
N LEU A 121 -11.08 -1.49 -15.93
CA LEU A 121 -10.85 -2.93 -15.89
C LEU A 121 -11.07 -3.49 -14.47
N VAL A 122 -10.52 -2.85 -13.46
CA VAL A 122 -10.72 -3.26 -12.06
C VAL A 122 -12.19 -3.18 -11.68
N LYS A 123 -12.90 -2.10 -12.03
CA LYS A 123 -14.35 -1.97 -11.78
C LYS A 123 -15.15 -3.06 -12.47
N ALA A 124 -14.81 -3.40 -13.73
CA ALA A 124 -15.47 -4.46 -14.47
C ALA A 124 -15.30 -5.84 -13.81
N MET A 125 -14.09 -6.16 -13.33
CA MET A 125 -13.83 -7.38 -12.56
C MET A 125 -14.68 -7.44 -11.28
N PHE A 126 -14.84 -6.34 -10.57
CA PHE A 126 -15.68 -6.26 -9.37
C PHE A 126 -17.18 -6.33 -9.67
N ALA A 127 -17.62 -5.84 -10.84
CA ALA A 127 -19.00 -5.91 -11.29
C ALA A 127 -19.42 -7.34 -11.68
N ASP A 128 -18.50 -8.15 -12.17
CA ASP A 128 -18.73 -9.56 -12.45
C ASP A 128 -18.78 -10.37 -11.15
N LYS A 129 -19.99 -10.66 -10.71
CA LYS A 129 -20.24 -11.40 -9.47
C LYS A 129 -19.62 -12.80 -9.49
N GLN A 130 -19.74 -13.51 -10.61
CA GLN A 130 -19.23 -14.88 -10.73
C GLN A 130 -17.70 -14.88 -10.64
N PHE A 131 -17.03 -14.02 -11.38
CA PHE A 131 -15.58 -13.86 -11.31
C PHE A 131 -15.12 -13.50 -9.90
N ARG A 132 -15.73 -12.47 -9.32
CA ARG A 132 -15.38 -11.98 -7.96
C ARG A 132 -15.47 -13.07 -6.90
N GLU A 133 -16.54 -13.90 -6.95
CA GLU A 133 -16.73 -14.98 -5.97
C GLU A 133 -15.77 -16.15 -6.23
N THR A 134 -15.51 -16.48 -7.50
CA THR A 134 -14.62 -17.59 -7.87
C THR A 134 -13.18 -17.37 -7.39
N VAL A 135 -12.66 -16.15 -7.51
CA VAL A 135 -11.27 -15.84 -7.13
C VAL A 135 -11.16 -15.19 -5.74
N ASN A 136 -12.25 -15.04 -5.00
CA ASN A 136 -12.30 -14.29 -3.75
C ASN A 136 -11.67 -12.89 -3.91
N LEU A 137 -12.18 -12.14 -4.90
CA LEU A 137 -11.60 -10.86 -5.31
C LEU A 137 -11.64 -9.83 -4.18
N SER A 138 -10.52 -9.20 -3.93
CA SER A 138 -10.35 -8.09 -2.99
C SER A 138 -9.64 -6.93 -3.66
N ALA A 139 -9.75 -5.73 -3.10
CA ALA A 139 -9.09 -4.55 -3.64
C ALA A 139 -8.15 -3.92 -2.63
N VAL A 140 -7.04 -3.40 -3.16
CA VAL A 140 -6.23 -2.41 -2.47
C VAL A 140 -6.42 -1.07 -3.17
N ASN A 141 -6.91 -0.09 -2.44
CA ASN A 141 -7.07 1.27 -2.94
C ASN A 141 -6.64 2.31 -1.89
N SER A 142 -6.46 3.54 -2.35
CA SER A 142 -5.98 4.62 -1.49
C SER A 142 -7.01 5.12 -0.46
N ILE A 143 -8.28 4.75 -0.59
CA ILE A 143 -9.38 5.16 0.31
C ILE A 143 -9.85 4.03 1.23
N ASN A 144 -9.14 2.90 1.28
CA ASN A 144 -9.45 1.81 2.20
C ASN A 144 -9.36 2.30 3.66
N TRP A 145 -10.43 2.12 4.43
CA TRP A 145 -10.53 2.61 5.80
C TRP A 145 -9.41 2.06 6.72
N ALA A 146 -9.09 0.78 6.63
CA ALA A 146 -8.04 0.17 7.44
C ALA A 146 -6.66 0.80 7.14
N ARG A 147 -6.40 1.13 5.87
CA ARG A 147 -5.19 1.86 5.48
C ARG A 147 -5.18 3.28 6.04
N ILE A 148 -6.30 4.01 5.91
CA ILE A 148 -6.40 5.40 6.41
C ILE A 148 -6.23 5.42 7.92
N MET A 149 -6.88 4.52 8.63
CA MET A 149 -6.79 4.42 10.09
C MET A 149 -5.36 4.13 10.56
N ALA A 150 -4.63 3.29 9.86
CA ALA A 150 -3.24 2.99 10.19
C ALA A 150 -2.30 4.22 10.02
N GLN A 151 -2.66 5.20 9.20
CA GLN A 151 -1.89 6.44 9.05
C GLN A 151 -2.01 7.39 10.25
N ILE A 152 -2.96 7.19 11.14
CA ILE A 152 -3.11 8.00 12.36
C ILE A 152 -1.81 7.99 13.19
N VAL A 153 -1.03 6.92 13.13
CA VAL A 153 0.27 6.81 13.81
C VAL A 153 1.22 7.97 13.45
N TYR A 154 1.18 8.47 12.23
CA TYR A 154 2.02 9.59 11.79
C TYR A 154 1.71 10.88 12.56
N TYR A 155 0.43 11.17 12.74
CA TYR A 155 -0.04 12.37 13.43
C TYR A 155 0.27 12.30 14.92
N PHE A 156 -0.01 11.18 15.57
CA PHE A 156 0.33 10.97 16.98
C PHE A 156 1.82 11.11 17.22
N TRP A 157 2.62 10.47 16.39
CA TRP A 157 4.07 10.52 16.52
C TRP A 157 4.60 11.95 16.35
N ALA A 158 4.13 12.67 15.33
CA ALA A 158 4.51 14.07 15.09
C ALA A 158 4.11 14.96 16.26
N ALA A 159 2.85 14.87 16.71
CA ALA A 159 2.36 15.68 17.83
C ALA A 159 3.19 15.45 19.10
N LEU A 160 3.43 14.21 19.48
CA LEU A 160 4.23 13.87 20.67
C LEU A 160 5.68 14.37 20.55
N ARG A 161 6.27 14.27 19.37
CA ARG A 161 7.64 14.77 19.11
C ARG A 161 7.73 16.29 19.18
N LEU A 162 6.66 17.00 18.88
CA LEU A 162 6.58 18.46 18.93
C LEU A 162 6.13 18.97 20.31
N GLY A 163 5.84 18.09 21.26
CA GLY A 163 5.59 18.41 22.65
C GLY A 163 4.14 18.42 23.09
N ALA A 164 3.22 17.80 22.31
CA ALA A 164 1.85 17.61 22.79
C ALA A 164 1.80 16.63 23.98
N PRO A 165 0.91 16.80 24.96
CA PRO A 165 -0.14 17.85 25.07
C PRO A 165 0.32 19.17 25.70
N GLU A 166 1.57 19.27 26.17
CA GLU A 166 2.08 20.44 26.91
C GLU A 166 2.26 21.67 26.00
N ARG A 167 2.36 21.43 24.69
CA ARG A 167 2.45 22.46 23.65
C ARG A 167 1.32 22.26 22.62
N GLU A 168 0.67 23.33 22.24
CA GLU A 168 -0.24 23.34 21.11
C GLU A 168 0.54 23.20 19.79
N VAL A 169 0.16 22.23 18.94
CA VAL A 169 0.91 21.82 17.74
C VAL A 169 0.01 21.89 16.51
#